data_d2525c1caeb48784c0f384a5cac8162c
#
_entry.id   d2525c1caeb48784c0f384a5cac8162c
#
_cell.length_a   1.000
_cell.length_b   1.000
_cell.length_c   1.000
_cell.angle_alpha   90.00
_cell.angle_beta   90.00
_cell.angle_gamma   90.00
#
_symmetry.space_group_name_H-M   'P 1'
#
loop_
_entity.id
_entity.type
_entity.pdbx_description
1 polymer ?
#
loop_
_entity_poly.entity_id
_entity_poly.type
_entity_poly.pdbx_seq_one_letter_code
_entity_poly.pdbx_strand_id
1 'polypeptide(L)'
;MSSDMEKLIGPRVPADELKAHRARYIIPTLLFVAAAILLIISIQQPWWRLKLNAPQYPAGLFVTAFVNQMTGDVAEIDGLNHYIGMRPLNEAAVFEQSISVFGIIALAALILAAAFVHTKWVTLLVLPALFLPVIFLADLQFWLANFGLNLDPAAPLSSSVDPFIPPVLWVGKIAQFSTVPRLLTGFWLAVTASGLILVGLFFHRRAYKPLVEAQKNP
;
A
#
# COMPACT_ATOMS: atom_id res chain seq x y z
N MET A 1 12.69 -32.35 13.28
CA MET A 1 11.96 -31.06 13.19
C MET A 1 12.73 -29.84 13.72
N SER A 2 13.65 -29.97 14.69
CA SER A 2 14.43 -28.82 15.21
C SER A 2 15.46 -28.25 14.24
N SER A 3 16.15 -29.07 13.45
CA SER A 3 17.22 -28.62 12.56
C SER A 3 16.77 -27.77 11.38
N ASP A 4 15.57 -27.98 10.85
CA ASP A 4 15.06 -27.21 9.70
C ASP A 4 14.51 -25.84 10.12
N MET A 5 13.91 -25.75 11.30
CA MET A 5 13.54 -24.45 11.88
C MET A 5 14.76 -23.57 12.22
N GLU A 6 15.83 -24.16 12.73
CA GLU A 6 17.10 -23.44 12.96
C GLU A 6 17.72 -22.90 11.67
N LYS A 7 17.64 -23.64 10.57
CA LYS A 7 18.09 -23.18 9.25
C LYS A 7 17.27 -22.00 8.71
N LEU A 8 15.97 -21.91 9.04
CA LEU A 8 15.10 -20.81 8.64
C LEU A 8 15.28 -19.59 9.53
N ILE A 9 15.23 -19.77 10.84
CA ILE A 9 15.30 -18.69 11.82
C ILE A 9 16.72 -18.12 11.91
N GLY A 10 17.75 -18.98 11.85
CA GLY A 10 19.16 -18.62 12.03
C GLY A 10 19.61 -18.66 13.49
N PRO A 11 20.91 -18.34 13.75
CA PRO A 11 21.52 -18.47 15.06
C PRO A 11 20.94 -17.52 16.08
N ARG A 12 20.87 -17.98 17.33
CA ARG A 12 20.58 -17.11 18.47
C ARG A 12 21.79 -16.26 18.80
N VAL A 13 21.57 -15.02 19.18
CA VAL A 13 22.64 -14.12 19.63
C VAL A 13 23.14 -14.62 21.01
N PRO A 14 24.46 -14.85 21.19
CA PRO A 14 25.04 -15.16 22.50
C PRO A 14 24.71 -14.05 23.51
N ALA A 15 24.49 -14.45 24.78
CA ALA A 15 24.02 -13.53 25.81
C ALA A 15 25.03 -12.42 26.16
N ASP A 16 26.32 -12.71 26.06
CA ASP A 16 27.45 -11.81 26.24
C ASP A 16 27.54 -10.77 25.09
N GLU A 17 27.43 -11.22 23.85
CA GLU A 17 27.34 -10.32 22.68
C GLU A 17 26.09 -9.41 22.73
N LEU A 18 24.94 -9.96 23.13
CA LEU A 18 23.72 -9.17 23.27
C LEU A 18 23.88 -8.09 24.33
N LYS A 19 24.56 -8.38 25.45
CA LYS A 19 24.84 -7.38 26.51
C LYS A 19 25.84 -6.33 26.03
N ALA A 20 26.90 -6.73 25.34
CA ALA A 20 27.95 -5.83 24.85
C ALA A 20 27.48 -4.89 23.74
N HIS A 21 26.59 -5.35 22.87
CA HIS A 21 26.16 -4.65 21.66
C HIS A 21 24.65 -4.53 21.53
N ARG A 22 23.95 -4.27 22.63
CA ARG A 22 22.47 -4.28 22.71
C ARG A 22 21.80 -3.44 21.62
N ALA A 23 22.28 -2.22 21.37
CA ALA A 23 21.70 -1.34 20.36
C ALA A 23 21.73 -1.95 18.95
N ARG A 24 22.78 -2.71 18.60
CA ARG A 24 22.93 -3.35 17.28
C ARG A 24 21.79 -4.31 16.97
N TYR A 25 21.26 -5.01 17.97
CA TYR A 25 20.21 -6.02 17.81
C TYR A 25 18.80 -5.48 18.06
N ILE A 26 18.67 -4.42 18.87
CA ILE A 26 17.37 -3.80 19.18
C ILE A 26 16.90 -2.86 18.07
N ILE A 27 17.80 -2.08 17.47
CA ILE A 27 17.44 -1.08 16.44
C ILE A 27 16.61 -1.68 15.30
N PRO A 28 17.01 -2.79 14.62
CA PRO A 28 16.19 -3.35 13.55
C PRO A 28 14.82 -3.82 14.02
N THR A 29 14.73 -4.39 15.22
CA THR A 29 13.45 -4.80 15.81
C THR A 29 12.52 -3.61 16.04
N LEU A 30 13.03 -2.51 16.60
CA LEU A 30 12.24 -1.29 16.80
C LEU A 30 11.77 -0.68 15.47
N LEU A 31 12.60 -0.71 14.44
CA LEU A 31 12.22 -0.23 13.11
C LEU A 31 11.11 -1.07 12.49
N PHE A 32 11.16 -2.40 12.61
CA PHE A 32 10.09 -3.29 12.15
C PHE A 32 8.80 -3.10 12.96
N VAL A 33 8.89 -2.95 14.28
CA VAL A 33 7.72 -2.66 15.13
C VAL A 33 7.09 -1.32 14.74
N ALA A 34 7.90 -0.27 14.55
CA ALA A 34 7.41 1.04 14.13
C ALA A 34 6.73 0.96 12.74
N ALA A 35 7.33 0.23 11.78
CA ALA A 35 6.74 0.03 10.46
C ALA A 35 5.38 -0.69 10.54
N ALA A 36 5.29 -1.76 11.34
CA ALA A 36 4.03 -2.48 11.56
C ALA A 36 2.94 -1.59 12.18
N ILE A 37 3.28 -0.77 13.18
CA ILE A 37 2.36 0.19 13.80
C ILE A 37 1.86 1.22 12.78
N LEU A 38 2.75 1.78 11.95
CA LEU A 38 2.35 2.75 10.92
C LEU A 38 1.40 2.13 9.90
N LEU A 39 1.61 0.89 9.48
CA LEU A 39 0.69 0.18 8.60
C LEU A 39 -0.69 -0.02 9.24
N ILE A 40 -0.75 -0.41 10.50
CA ILE A 40 -2.02 -0.57 11.21
C ILE A 40 -2.76 0.77 11.32
N ILE A 41 -2.06 1.86 11.66
CA ILE A 41 -2.65 3.19 11.71
C ILE A 41 -3.16 3.64 10.34
N SER A 42 -2.46 3.28 9.26
CA SER A 42 -2.83 3.65 7.89
C SER A 42 -4.19 3.11 7.45
N ILE A 43 -4.67 2.00 8.03
CA ILE A 43 -5.97 1.39 7.73
C ILE A 43 -7.12 2.39 7.90
N GLN A 44 -7.07 3.20 8.96
CA GLN A 44 -8.13 4.16 9.30
C GLN A 44 -7.93 5.53 8.64
N GLN A 45 -6.86 5.72 7.88
CA GLN A 45 -6.55 6.99 7.26
C GLN A 45 -6.95 6.99 5.78
N PRO A 46 -7.33 8.15 5.22
CA PRO A 46 -7.54 8.25 3.78
C PRO A 46 -6.22 8.12 3.04
N TRP A 47 -6.23 7.35 1.93
CA TRP A 47 -5.03 7.08 1.15
C TRP A 47 -4.93 7.99 -0.08
N TRP A 48 -6.07 8.27 -0.72
CA TRP A 48 -6.09 9.03 -1.95
C TRP A 48 -7.39 9.84 -2.05
N ARG A 49 -7.35 10.96 -2.75
CA ARG A 49 -8.51 11.80 -3.04
C ARG A 49 -8.45 12.28 -4.47
N LEU A 50 -9.60 12.24 -5.13
CA LEU A 50 -9.82 12.89 -6.41
C LEU A 50 -10.74 14.08 -6.19
N LYS A 51 -10.36 15.25 -6.71
CA LYS A 51 -11.27 16.38 -6.93
C LYS A 51 -11.65 16.39 -8.40
N LEU A 52 -12.94 16.30 -8.69
CA LEU A 52 -13.51 16.52 -10.01
C LEU A 52 -14.02 17.96 -10.10
N ASN A 53 -13.39 18.76 -10.96
CA ASN A 53 -13.88 20.10 -11.28
C ASN A 53 -14.83 19.99 -12.48
N ALA A 54 -16.07 20.39 -12.29
CA ALA A 54 -17.12 20.37 -13.29
C ALA A 54 -17.82 21.74 -13.31
N PRO A 55 -18.22 22.28 -14.48
CA PRO A 55 -18.81 23.62 -14.58
C PRO A 55 -20.04 23.81 -13.70
N GLN A 56 -20.87 22.77 -13.53
CA GLN A 56 -22.07 22.76 -12.71
C GLN A 56 -21.81 22.65 -11.20
N TYR A 57 -20.58 22.36 -10.78
CA TYR A 57 -20.18 22.25 -9.38
C TYR A 57 -19.01 23.19 -9.08
N PRO A 58 -19.25 24.46 -8.73
CA PRO A 58 -18.19 25.47 -8.53
C PRO A 58 -17.17 25.09 -7.44
N ALA A 59 -17.59 24.35 -6.40
CA ALA A 59 -16.70 23.85 -5.35
C ALA A 59 -15.89 22.62 -5.79
N GLY A 60 -16.31 21.95 -6.87
CA GLY A 60 -15.86 20.63 -7.30
C GLY A 60 -16.50 19.51 -6.48
N LEU A 61 -16.42 18.29 -6.99
CA LEU A 61 -16.84 17.07 -6.29
C LEU A 61 -15.60 16.31 -5.80
N PHE A 62 -15.74 15.63 -4.66
CA PHE A 62 -14.62 14.93 -4.04
C PHE A 62 -14.95 13.47 -3.82
N VAL A 63 -14.04 12.58 -4.25
CA VAL A 63 -14.02 11.17 -3.83
C VAL A 63 -12.74 10.92 -3.05
N THR A 64 -12.88 10.29 -1.90
CA THR A 64 -11.75 9.91 -1.04
C THR A 64 -11.73 8.40 -0.90
N ALA A 65 -10.63 7.77 -1.29
CA ALA A 65 -10.39 6.35 -1.16
C ALA A 65 -9.63 6.06 0.14
N PHE A 66 -10.19 5.15 0.92
CA PHE A 66 -9.53 4.41 1.99
C PHE A 66 -9.14 3.03 1.45
N VAL A 67 -8.50 2.21 2.24
CA VAL A 67 -8.14 0.85 1.80
C VAL A 67 -9.36 -0.06 1.56
N ASN A 68 -10.47 0.19 2.25
CA ASN A 68 -11.66 -0.67 2.28
C ASN A 68 -12.97 0.03 1.91
N GLN A 69 -12.94 1.30 1.55
CA GLN A 69 -14.14 2.06 1.18
C GLN A 69 -13.81 3.33 0.42
N MET A 70 -14.82 3.87 -0.26
CA MET A 70 -14.81 5.22 -0.82
C MET A 70 -15.84 6.11 -0.11
N THR A 71 -15.53 7.39 0.04
CA THR A 71 -16.38 8.38 0.71
C THR A 71 -16.37 9.71 -0.06
N GLY A 72 -17.29 10.62 0.28
CA GLY A 72 -17.45 11.92 -0.38
C GLY A 72 -18.63 11.91 -1.34
N ASP A 73 -18.51 12.66 -2.43
CA ASP A 73 -19.59 12.90 -3.40
C ASP A 73 -19.71 11.74 -4.43
N VAL A 74 -19.64 10.49 -3.95
CA VAL A 74 -19.63 9.29 -4.81
C VAL A 74 -20.90 9.20 -5.64
N ALA A 75 -22.07 9.42 -5.03
CA ALA A 75 -23.35 9.30 -5.72
C ALA A 75 -23.51 10.35 -6.84
N GLU A 76 -23.04 11.58 -6.62
CA GLU A 76 -23.08 12.65 -7.62
C GLU A 76 -22.14 12.35 -8.78
N ILE A 77 -20.96 11.81 -8.50
CA ILE A 77 -20.00 11.40 -9.54
C ILE A 77 -20.54 10.20 -10.31
N ASP A 78 -21.16 9.23 -9.65
CA ASP A 78 -21.78 8.08 -10.32
C ASP A 78 -22.95 8.51 -11.22
N GLY A 79 -23.71 9.55 -10.81
CA GLY A 79 -24.69 10.20 -11.67
C GLY A 79 -24.07 10.78 -12.94
N LEU A 80 -22.94 11.47 -12.84
CA LEU A 80 -22.20 11.98 -14.01
C LEU A 80 -21.62 10.84 -14.85
N ASN A 81 -21.07 9.82 -14.22
CA ASN A 81 -20.53 8.64 -14.88
C ASN A 81 -21.58 7.91 -15.72
N HIS A 82 -22.81 7.80 -15.20
CA HIS A 82 -23.92 7.18 -15.93
C HIS A 82 -24.18 7.83 -17.29
N TYR A 83 -24.09 9.17 -17.39
CA TYR A 83 -24.33 9.87 -18.65
C TYR A 83 -23.26 9.60 -19.72
N ILE A 84 -22.01 9.37 -19.30
CA ILE A 84 -20.90 9.08 -20.22
C ILE A 84 -20.66 7.57 -20.41
N GLY A 85 -21.43 6.72 -19.74
CA GLY A 85 -21.32 5.27 -19.82
C GLY A 85 -20.21 4.68 -18.96
N MET A 86 -19.67 5.42 -18.01
CA MET A 86 -18.69 4.91 -17.05
C MET A 86 -19.41 4.17 -15.90
N ARG A 87 -18.86 3.05 -15.47
CA ARG A 87 -19.43 2.24 -14.38
C ARG A 87 -19.40 2.99 -13.05
N PRO A 88 -20.33 2.69 -12.11
CA PRO A 88 -20.33 3.26 -10.78
C PRO A 88 -19.02 2.98 -10.01
N LEU A 89 -18.51 3.98 -9.29
CA LEU A 89 -17.23 3.87 -8.57
C LEU A 89 -17.25 2.80 -7.48
N ASN A 90 -18.40 2.53 -6.87
CA ASN A 90 -18.55 1.51 -5.85
C ASN A 90 -18.43 0.07 -6.39
N GLU A 91 -18.43 -0.14 -7.71
CA GLU A 91 -18.14 -1.42 -8.33
C GLU A 91 -16.64 -1.68 -8.52
N ALA A 92 -15.80 -0.65 -8.31
CA ALA A 92 -14.36 -0.80 -8.42
C ALA A 92 -13.78 -1.51 -7.21
N ALA A 93 -12.80 -2.41 -7.45
CA ALA A 93 -11.98 -3.02 -6.41
C ALA A 93 -12.78 -3.68 -5.25
N VAL A 94 -13.96 -4.23 -5.52
CA VAL A 94 -14.83 -4.81 -4.47
C VAL A 94 -14.12 -5.93 -3.72
N PHE A 95 -13.41 -6.80 -4.43
CA PHE A 95 -12.63 -7.88 -3.81
C PHE A 95 -11.48 -7.32 -2.97
N GLU A 96 -10.67 -6.43 -3.54
CA GLU A 96 -9.51 -5.80 -2.89
C GLU A 96 -9.96 -5.04 -1.63
N GLN A 97 -11.04 -4.27 -1.71
CA GLN A 97 -11.62 -3.58 -0.56
C GLN A 97 -12.02 -4.54 0.55
N SER A 98 -12.62 -5.68 0.21
CA SER A 98 -13.10 -6.68 1.19
C SER A 98 -11.96 -7.35 1.97
N ILE A 99 -10.80 -7.55 1.35
CA ILE A 99 -9.65 -8.24 1.96
C ILE A 99 -8.57 -7.29 2.47
N SER A 100 -8.59 -5.99 2.10
CA SER A 100 -7.51 -5.04 2.35
C SER A 100 -7.11 -4.90 3.82
N VAL A 101 -8.09 -4.80 4.72
CA VAL A 101 -7.84 -4.67 6.17
C VAL A 101 -7.12 -5.91 6.69
N PHE A 102 -7.61 -7.10 6.37
CA PHE A 102 -6.98 -8.37 6.75
C PHE A 102 -5.60 -8.52 6.12
N GLY A 103 -5.45 -8.11 4.86
CA GLY A 103 -4.18 -8.10 4.15
C GLY A 103 -3.15 -7.22 4.84
N ILE A 104 -3.49 -5.99 5.21
CA ILE A 104 -2.56 -5.08 5.92
C ILE A 104 -2.21 -5.61 7.31
N ILE A 105 -3.17 -6.19 8.04
CA ILE A 105 -2.90 -6.86 9.34
C ILE A 105 -1.93 -8.02 9.15
N ALA A 106 -2.12 -8.86 8.13
CA ALA A 106 -1.21 -9.96 7.81
C ALA A 106 0.19 -9.44 7.45
N LEU A 107 0.30 -8.37 6.66
CA LEU A 107 1.58 -7.72 6.33
C LEU A 107 2.28 -7.20 7.60
N ALA A 108 1.56 -6.55 8.50
CA ALA A 108 2.11 -6.10 9.78
C ALA A 108 2.61 -7.29 10.63
N ALA A 109 1.88 -8.39 10.68
CA ALA A 109 2.31 -9.61 11.35
C ALA A 109 3.57 -10.22 10.73
N LEU A 110 3.69 -10.22 9.39
CA LEU A 110 4.90 -10.67 8.68
C LEU A 110 6.11 -9.79 8.99
N ILE A 111 5.93 -8.45 9.08
CA ILE A 111 7.00 -7.54 9.50
C ILE A 111 7.46 -7.84 10.92
N LEU A 112 6.52 -8.09 11.84
CA LEU A 112 6.85 -8.46 13.23
C LEU A 112 7.57 -9.83 13.29
N ALA A 113 7.11 -10.81 12.51
CA ALA A 113 7.78 -12.11 12.39
C ALA A 113 9.20 -11.98 11.85
N ALA A 114 9.45 -11.04 10.94
CA ALA A 114 10.76 -10.77 10.36
C ALA A 114 11.81 -10.38 11.42
N ALA A 115 11.42 -9.79 12.56
CA ALA A 115 12.32 -9.47 13.66
C ALA A 115 12.97 -10.73 14.29
N PHE A 116 12.33 -11.90 14.15
CA PHE A 116 12.80 -13.18 14.69
C PHE A 116 13.50 -14.06 13.67
N VAL A 117 13.55 -13.67 12.38
CA VAL A 117 14.17 -14.42 11.30
C VAL A 117 15.49 -13.77 10.90
N HIS A 118 16.62 -14.39 11.23
CA HIS A 118 17.96 -13.81 11.08
C HIS A 118 18.66 -14.18 9.76
N THR A 119 18.02 -15.01 8.96
CA THR A 119 18.53 -15.46 7.66
C THR A 119 18.06 -14.57 6.51
N LYS A 120 18.44 -14.91 5.27
CA LYS A 120 17.97 -14.20 4.05
C LYS A 120 16.45 -14.19 3.88
N TRP A 121 15.72 -15.10 4.52
CA TRP A 121 14.26 -15.19 4.47
C TRP A 121 13.55 -13.99 5.08
N VAL A 122 14.21 -13.21 5.94
CA VAL A 122 13.68 -11.94 6.46
C VAL A 122 13.22 -11.01 5.32
N THR A 123 13.99 -10.93 4.24
CA THR A 123 13.64 -10.07 3.09
C THR A 123 12.34 -10.52 2.44
N LEU A 124 12.13 -11.84 2.28
CA LEU A 124 10.92 -12.37 1.68
C LEU A 124 9.67 -12.07 2.52
N LEU A 125 9.80 -12.12 3.85
CA LEU A 125 8.68 -11.81 4.76
C LEU A 125 8.21 -10.36 4.66
N VAL A 126 9.13 -9.41 4.51
CA VAL A 126 8.79 -7.98 4.49
C VAL A 126 8.55 -7.43 3.08
N LEU A 127 8.89 -8.19 2.04
CA LEU A 127 8.80 -7.76 0.64
C LEU A 127 7.38 -7.30 0.24
N PRO A 128 6.30 -8.04 0.57
CA PRO A 128 4.95 -7.60 0.20
C PRO A 128 4.56 -6.27 0.86
N ALA A 129 4.93 -6.06 2.13
CA ALA A 129 4.68 -4.82 2.84
C ALA A 129 5.48 -3.64 2.27
N LEU A 130 6.71 -3.89 1.83
CA LEU A 130 7.56 -2.89 1.19
C LEU A 130 6.94 -2.33 -0.09
N PHE A 131 6.29 -3.19 -0.89
CA PHE A 131 5.67 -2.79 -2.14
C PHE A 131 4.20 -2.35 -2.02
N LEU A 132 3.60 -2.39 -0.84
CA LEU A 132 2.20 -2.04 -0.62
C LEU A 132 1.81 -0.66 -1.22
N PRO A 133 2.57 0.44 -1.06
CA PRO A 133 2.22 1.72 -1.67
C PRO A 133 2.18 1.68 -3.20
N VAL A 134 3.09 0.93 -3.81
CA VAL A 134 3.16 0.78 -5.26
C VAL A 134 2.01 -0.08 -5.76
N ILE A 135 1.70 -1.17 -5.06
CA ILE A 135 0.56 -2.05 -5.37
C ILE A 135 -0.75 -1.27 -5.31
N PHE A 136 -0.95 -0.45 -4.27
CA PHE A 136 -2.13 0.41 -4.15
C PHE A 136 -2.29 1.35 -5.35
N LEU A 137 -1.23 2.04 -5.77
CA LEU A 137 -1.30 2.95 -6.91
C LEU A 137 -1.54 2.21 -8.24
N ALA A 138 -0.93 1.04 -8.41
CA ALA A 138 -1.11 0.21 -9.60
C ALA A 138 -2.55 -0.31 -9.69
N ASP A 139 -3.10 -0.79 -8.59
CA ASP A 139 -4.48 -1.25 -8.49
C ASP A 139 -5.49 -0.12 -8.78
N LEU A 140 -5.31 1.03 -8.11
CA LEU A 140 -6.14 2.20 -8.35
C LEU A 140 -6.09 2.67 -9.81
N GLN A 141 -4.90 2.70 -10.42
CA GLN A 141 -4.74 3.07 -11.84
C GLN A 141 -5.38 2.03 -12.76
N PHE A 142 -5.29 0.75 -12.41
CA PHE A 142 -5.93 -0.32 -13.17
C PHE A 142 -7.46 -0.14 -13.20
N TRP A 143 -8.09 0.11 -12.06
CA TRP A 143 -9.54 0.29 -11.98
C TRP A 143 -10.01 1.56 -12.68
N LEU A 144 -9.30 2.69 -12.52
CA LEU A 144 -9.61 3.93 -13.24
C LEU A 144 -9.47 3.77 -14.75
N ALA A 145 -8.42 3.08 -15.22
CA ALA A 145 -8.24 2.76 -16.63
C ALA A 145 -9.32 1.81 -17.15
N ASN A 146 -9.64 0.76 -16.38
CA ASN A 146 -10.66 -0.20 -16.77
C ASN A 146 -12.02 0.47 -16.96
N PHE A 147 -12.42 1.36 -16.05
CA PHE A 147 -13.70 2.05 -16.13
C PHE A 147 -13.74 3.08 -17.25
N GLY A 148 -12.67 3.86 -17.42
CA GLY A 148 -12.63 4.89 -18.45
C GLY A 148 -12.40 4.39 -19.87
N LEU A 149 -11.84 3.18 -20.04
CA LEU A 149 -11.69 2.56 -21.36
C LEU A 149 -12.89 1.71 -21.80
N ASN A 150 -13.73 1.27 -20.86
CA ASN A 150 -14.88 0.40 -21.13
C ASN A 150 -16.19 1.16 -20.86
N LEU A 151 -16.40 2.25 -21.61
CA LEU A 151 -17.64 3.02 -21.55
C LEU A 151 -18.79 2.26 -22.22
N ASP A 152 -20.00 2.37 -21.67
CA ASP A 152 -21.21 1.83 -22.29
C ASP A 152 -21.61 2.66 -23.50
N PRO A 153 -21.59 2.10 -24.73
CA PRO A 153 -21.97 2.83 -25.93
C PRO A 153 -23.45 3.22 -25.99
N ALA A 154 -24.31 2.63 -25.16
CA ALA A 154 -25.72 2.97 -25.06
C ALA A 154 -26.00 4.18 -24.15
N ALA A 155 -25.00 4.71 -23.46
CA ALA A 155 -25.16 5.85 -22.56
C ALA A 155 -25.50 7.13 -23.34
N PRO A 156 -26.28 8.06 -22.74
CA PRO A 156 -26.82 9.24 -23.43
C PRO A 156 -25.76 10.14 -24.07
N LEU A 157 -24.59 10.26 -23.48
CA LEU A 157 -23.47 11.10 -23.96
C LEU A 157 -22.26 10.29 -24.44
N SER A 158 -22.41 8.99 -24.68
CA SER A 158 -21.31 8.10 -25.12
C SER A 158 -20.63 8.55 -26.41
N SER A 159 -21.39 9.15 -27.33
CA SER A 159 -20.85 9.71 -28.58
C SER A 159 -20.05 11.02 -28.41
N SER A 160 -20.13 11.63 -27.23
CA SER A 160 -19.51 12.95 -26.93
C SER A 160 -18.22 12.82 -26.10
N VAL A 161 -17.89 11.62 -25.63
CA VAL A 161 -16.70 11.38 -24.79
C VAL A 161 -15.97 10.14 -25.30
N ASP A 162 -14.76 10.34 -25.80
CA ASP A 162 -13.88 9.23 -26.16
C ASP A 162 -13.42 8.47 -24.91
N PRO A 163 -13.11 7.16 -25.01
CA PRO A 163 -12.49 6.41 -23.92
C PRO A 163 -11.23 7.11 -23.39
N PHE A 164 -11.08 7.16 -22.08
CA PHE A 164 -10.02 7.91 -21.40
C PHE A 164 -9.44 7.14 -20.21
N ILE A 165 -8.27 7.57 -19.76
CA ILE A 165 -7.61 7.01 -18.57
C ILE A 165 -7.41 8.15 -17.56
N PRO A 166 -8.22 8.22 -16.48
CA PRO A 166 -7.97 9.17 -15.41
C PRO A 166 -6.62 8.89 -14.74
N PRO A 167 -5.71 9.86 -14.63
CA PRO A 167 -4.43 9.64 -13.99
C PRO A 167 -4.56 9.67 -12.45
N VAL A 168 -3.80 8.80 -11.77
CA VAL A 168 -3.80 8.69 -10.30
C VAL A 168 -2.95 9.77 -9.63
N LEU A 169 -1.91 10.29 -10.30
CA LEU A 169 -0.90 11.15 -9.68
C LEU A 169 -0.85 12.59 -10.22
N TRP A 170 -1.40 12.85 -11.40
CA TRP A 170 -1.36 14.17 -12.02
C TRP A 170 -2.74 14.63 -12.50
N VAL A 171 -2.83 15.90 -12.83
CA VAL A 171 -4.09 16.48 -13.30
C VAL A 171 -4.48 15.87 -14.65
N GLY A 172 -5.69 15.34 -14.71
CA GLY A 172 -6.32 14.85 -15.94
C GLY A 172 -7.37 15.83 -16.48
N LYS A 173 -7.65 15.70 -17.78
CA LYS A 173 -8.78 16.39 -18.43
C LYS A 173 -9.65 15.36 -19.14
N ILE A 174 -10.96 15.46 -18.96
CA ILE A 174 -11.97 14.58 -19.55
C ILE A 174 -13.08 15.50 -20.07
N ALA A 175 -13.10 15.73 -21.41
CA ALA A 175 -13.98 16.73 -22.04
C ALA A 175 -13.85 18.11 -21.32
N GLN A 176 -14.93 18.60 -20.72
CA GLN A 176 -14.95 19.87 -19.98
C GLN A 176 -14.60 19.72 -18.49
N PHE A 177 -14.36 18.50 -18.01
CA PHE A 177 -13.99 18.21 -16.62
C PHE A 177 -12.48 18.18 -16.43
N SER A 178 -12.01 18.48 -15.23
CA SER A 178 -10.64 18.22 -14.83
C SER A 178 -10.59 17.44 -13.52
N THR A 179 -9.66 16.49 -13.44
CA THR A 179 -9.43 15.66 -12.25
C THR A 179 -8.13 16.07 -11.59
N VAL A 180 -8.16 16.29 -10.28
CA VAL A 180 -7.00 16.68 -9.48
C VAL A 180 -6.81 15.65 -8.37
N PRO A 181 -5.94 14.65 -8.56
CA PRO A 181 -5.64 13.65 -7.56
C PRO A 181 -4.71 14.18 -6.47
N ARG A 182 -4.80 13.61 -5.27
CA ARG A 182 -3.89 13.87 -4.15
C ARG A 182 -3.68 12.61 -3.33
N LEU A 183 -2.43 12.36 -2.98
CA LEU A 183 -2.04 11.33 -2.00
C LEU A 183 -2.24 11.88 -0.58
N LEU A 184 -2.83 11.08 0.30
CA LEU A 184 -3.22 11.50 1.65
C LEU A 184 -2.45 10.72 2.73
N THR A 185 -2.79 10.96 3.98
CA THR A 185 -2.06 10.50 5.17
C THR A 185 -1.82 9.00 5.18
N GLY A 186 -2.83 8.17 4.86
CA GLY A 186 -2.70 6.71 4.86
C GLY A 186 -1.63 6.21 3.90
N PHE A 187 -1.58 6.77 2.69
CA PHE A 187 -0.53 6.46 1.71
C PHE A 187 0.86 6.83 2.23
N TRP A 188 1.03 8.04 2.78
CA TRP A 188 2.31 8.48 3.29
C TRP A 188 2.79 7.71 4.52
N LEU A 189 1.87 7.23 5.36
CA LEU A 189 2.20 6.31 6.46
C LEU A 189 2.74 4.98 5.91
N ALA A 190 2.12 4.43 4.86
CA ALA A 190 2.61 3.21 4.21
C ALA A 190 3.98 3.42 3.54
N VAL A 191 4.22 4.56 2.88
CA VAL A 191 5.54 4.91 2.32
C VAL A 191 6.58 5.02 3.42
N THR A 192 6.24 5.66 4.55
CA THR A 192 7.15 5.77 5.70
C THR A 192 7.45 4.40 6.29
N ALA A 193 6.44 3.52 6.41
CA ALA A 193 6.63 2.14 6.85
C ALA A 193 7.59 1.39 5.91
N SER A 194 7.44 1.54 4.58
CA SER A 194 8.35 0.97 3.58
C SER A 194 9.79 1.47 3.78
N GLY A 195 9.98 2.77 4.05
CA GLY A 195 11.28 3.34 4.37
C GLY A 195 11.91 2.74 5.64
N LEU A 196 11.09 2.60 6.70
CA LEU A 196 11.53 1.95 7.95
C LEU A 196 11.90 0.48 7.75
N ILE A 197 11.17 -0.25 6.90
CA ILE A 197 11.50 -1.64 6.53
C ILE A 197 12.87 -1.70 5.85
N LEU A 198 13.15 -0.83 4.88
CA LEU A 198 14.44 -0.79 4.18
C LEU A 198 15.60 -0.52 5.15
N VAL A 199 15.45 0.50 6.00
CA VAL A 199 16.46 0.82 7.03
C VAL A 199 16.58 -0.32 8.04
N GLY A 200 15.45 -0.91 8.45
CA GLY A 200 15.40 -2.08 9.33
C GLY A 200 16.15 -3.28 8.75
N LEU A 201 15.93 -3.61 7.48
CA LEU A 201 16.66 -4.66 6.77
C LEU A 201 18.17 -4.41 6.71
N PHE A 202 18.57 -3.16 6.45
CA PHE A 202 19.99 -2.78 6.43
C PHE A 202 20.66 -3.06 7.79
N PHE A 203 20.09 -2.57 8.89
CA PHE A 203 20.61 -2.79 10.23
C PHE A 203 20.50 -4.25 10.66
N HIS A 204 19.41 -4.92 10.32
CA HIS A 204 19.21 -6.35 10.57
C HIS A 204 20.31 -7.20 9.91
N ARG A 205 20.55 -6.96 8.63
CA ARG A 205 21.63 -7.67 7.92
C ARG A 205 23.00 -7.39 8.52
N ARG A 206 23.29 -6.15 8.90
CA ARG A 206 24.55 -5.78 9.55
C ARG A 206 24.72 -6.45 10.93
N ALA A 207 23.62 -6.66 11.66
CA ALA A 207 23.64 -7.31 12.96
C ALA A 207 23.85 -8.83 12.86
N TYR A 208 23.08 -9.50 12.01
CA TYR A 208 22.97 -10.96 12.03
C TYR A 208 23.82 -11.68 10.98
N LYS A 209 24.24 -11.02 9.89
CA LYS A 209 25.08 -11.66 8.85
C LYS A 209 26.36 -12.31 9.40
N PRO A 210 27.15 -11.66 10.28
CA PRO A 210 28.37 -12.28 10.84
C PRO A 210 28.07 -13.54 11.63
N LEU A 211 26.96 -13.57 12.40
CA LEU A 211 26.56 -14.75 13.18
C LEU A 211 26.15 -15.93 12.26
N VAL A 212 25.43 -15.63 11.17
CA VAL A 212 25.03 -16.65 10.20
C VAL A 212 26.23 -17.21 9.44
N GLU A 213 27.22 -16.39 9.12
CA GLU A 213 28.45 -16.82 8.44
C GLU A 213 29.34 -17.66 9.36
N ALA A 214 29.46 -17.28 10.64
CA ALA A 214 30.21 -18.07 11.63
C ALA A 214 29.61 -19.48 11.87
N GLN A 215 28.29 -19.62 11.78
CA GLN A 215 27.60 -20.91 11.90
C GLN A 215 27.85 -21.83 10.70
N LYS A 216 28.16 -21.28 9.53
CA LYS A 216 28.41 -22.06 8.30
C LYS A 216 29.83 -22.56 8.18
N ASN A 217 30.77 -21.89 8.84
CA ASN A 217 32.20 -22.21 8.85
C ASN A 217 32.63 -22.39 10.31
N PRO A 218 32.27 -23.54 10.94
CA PRO A 218 32.65 -23.85 12.32
C PRO A 218 34.14 -24.07 12.52
#